data_82c18aa1abbe78ba7f725b1c92de44e6
#
_entry.id   82c18aa1abbe78ba7f725b1c92de44e6
#
_cell.length_a   1.000
_cell.length_b   1.000
_cell.length_c   1.000
_cell.angle_alpha   90.00
_cell.angle_beta   90.00
_cell.angle_gamma   90.00
#
_symmetry.space_group_name_H-M   'P 1'
#
loop_
_entity.id
_entity.type
_entity.pdbx_description
1 polymer ?
#
loop_
_entity_poly.entity_id
_entity_poly.type
_entity_poly.pdbx_seq_one_letter_code
_entity_poly.pdbx_strand_id
1 'polypeptide(L)'
;AMMDKAFKYMDGEIVRLVSDMKKAESNGVEQSFPGMMPLQYLYSMAISDRKPSNAARSACDYLIALLKKDIASQSIYAKALTAIILARHGETAKSREYVRSLKEYTVYNEETGRYYDTRRASYSWCDYKIPAQVAAIEAIKAVTPADGKTIGEMRRWLLQQKRTQAWDTPINSVNAVY
;
A
#
# COMPACT_ATOMS: atom_id res chain seq x y z
N ALA A 1 25.05 6.19 -0.12
CA ALA A 1 25.69 6.08 1.19
C ALA A 1 24.72 5.88 2.36
N MET A 2 23.87 6.88 2.74
CA MET A 2 22.95 6.73 3.90
C MET A 2 21.79 5.78 3.61
N MET A 3 21.13 5.96 2.49
CA MET A 3 20.04 5.10 2.03
C MET A 3 20.47 3.62 1.88
N ASP A 4 21.66 3.38 1.36
CA ASP A 4 22.13 1.98 1.17
C ASP A 4 22.37 1.28 2.50
N LYS A 5 22.84 2.00 3.50
CA LYS A 5 22.97 1.47 4.88
C LYS A 5 21.59 1.17 5.49
N ALA A 6 20.61 2.06 5.28
CA ALA A 6 19.26 1.86 5.76
C ALA A 6 18.60 0.62 5.12
N PHE A 7 18.68 0.47 3.81
CA PHE A 7 18.15 -0.73 3.14
C PHE A 7 18.87 -2.00 3.57
N LYS A 8 20.20 -1.97 3.74
CA LYS A 8 20.94 -3.14 4.24
C LYS A 8 20.52 -3.53 5.66
N TYR A 9 20.26 -2.54 6.52
CA TYR A 9 19.72 -2.78 7.86
C TYR A 9 18.33 -3.41 7.77
N MET A 10 17.44 -2.83 6.96
CA MET A 10 16.08 -3.35 6.75
C MET A 10 16.07 -4.78 6.18
N ASP A 11 16.98 -5.10 5.26
CA ASP A 11 17.15 -6.46 4.75
C ASP A 11 17.36 -7.46 5.91
N GLY A 12 18.22 -7.11 6.88
CA GLY A 12 18.47 -7.93 8.05
C GLY A 12 17.23 -8.11 8.93
N GLU A 13 16.49 -7.03 9.17
CA GLU A 13 15.24 -7.08 9.95
C GLU A 13 14.15 -7.91 9.25
N ILE A 14 14.03 -7.80 7.93
CA ILE A 14 13.08 -8.60 7.14
C ILE A 14 13.43 -10.10 7.22
N VAL A 15 14.70 -10.45 7.13
CA VAL A 15 15.14 -11.86 7.28
C VAL A 15 14.76 -12.41 8.66
N ARG A 16 15.02 -11.66 9.73
CA ARG A 16 14.64 -12.06 11.11
C ARG A 16 13.13 -12.22 11.24
N LEU A 17 12.36 -11.22 10.80
CA LEU A 17 10.91 -11.26 10.86
C LEU A 17 10.35 -12.51 10.17
N VAL A 18 10.79 -12.78 8.94
CA VAL A 18 10.31 -13.96 8.19
C VAL A 18 10.73 -15.27 8.86
N SER A 19 11.92 -15.32 9.48
CA SER A 19 12.32 -16.48 10.29
C SER A 19 11.35 -16.72 11.44
N ASP A 20 10.94 -15.65 12.15
CA ASP A 20 10.00 -15.76 13.27
C ASP A 20 8.58 -16.11 12.80
N MET A 21 8.14 -15.56 11.67
CA MET A 21 6.86 -15.93 11.04
C MET A 21 6.82 -17.41 10.66
N LYS A 22 7.88 -17.96 10.06
CA LYS A 22 7.99 -19.37 9.71
C LYS A 22 8.02 -20.28 10.94
N LYS A 23 8.66 -19.86 12.03
CA LYS A 23 8.60 -20.57 13.30
C LYS A 23 7.18 -20.58 13.87
N ALA A 24 6.45 -19.45 13.78
CA ALA A 24 5.06 -19.41 14.20
C ALA A 24 4.19 -20.33 13.36
N GLU A 25 4.39 -20.38 12.03
CA GLU A 25 3.69 -21.33 11.15
C GLU A 25 3.97 -22.80 11.53
N SER A 26 5.22 -23.14 11.86
CA SER A 26 5.56 -24.50 12.33
C SER A 26 4.88 -24.89 13.65
N ASN A 27 4.47 -23.89 14.44
CA ASN A 27 3.70 -24.05 15.66
C ASN A 27 2.16 -23.94 15.43
N GLY A 28 1.71 -23.97 14.17
CA GLY A 28 0.28 -23.94 13.82
C GLY A 28 -0.37 -22.55 13.75
N VAL A 29 0.42 -21.48 13.78
CA VAL A 29 -0.09 -20.10 13.63
C VAL A 29 -0.12 -19.71 12.16
N GLU A 30 -1.31 -19.62 11.57
CA GLU A 30 -1.46 -19.21 10.18
C GLU A 30 -1.05 -17.75 9.96
N GLN A 31 -0.26 -17.51 8.91
CA GLN A 31 0.14 -16.17 8.48
C GLN A 31 -0.70 -15.72 7.27
N SER A 32 -1.42 -14.61 7.41
CA SER A 32 -2.28 -14.08 6.35
C SER A 32 -1.80 -12.73 5.80
N PHE A 33 -1.16 -11.93 6.63
CA PHE A 33 -0.67 -10.60 6.25
C PHE A 33 0.67 -10.29 6.96
N PRO A 34 1.66 -9.75 6.25
CA PRO A 34 3.01 -9.56 6.82
C PRO A 34 3.14 -8.39 7.81
N GLY A 35 2.10 -7.55 7.94
CA GLY A 35 2.16 -6.32 8.74
C GLY A 35 2.62 -5.11 7.94
N MET A 36 2.50 -3.92 8.55
CA MET A 36 2.74 -2.64 7.86
C MET A 36 4.22 -2.37 7.57
N MET A 37 5.13 -2.73 8.47
CA MET A 37 6.56 -2.47 8.29
C MET A 37 7.14 -3.24 7.09
N PRO A 38 6.93 -4.57 6.96
CA PRO A 38 7.35 -5.30 5.75
C PRO A 38 6.66 -4.80 4.48
N LEU A 39 5.39 -4.42 4.57
CA LEU A 39 4.66 -3.87 3.43
C LEU A 39 5.29 -2.57 2.92
N GLN A 40 5.61 -1.63 3.82
CA GLN A 40 6.27 -0.38 3.47
C GLN A 40 7.68 -0.59 2.95
N TYR A 41 8.42 -1.57 3.48
CA TYR A 41 9.73 -1.95 2.95
C TYR A 41 9.61 -2.44 1.51
N LEU A 42 8.72 -3.41 1.22
CA LEU A 42 8.50 -3.91 -0.14
C LEU A 42 8.03 -2.81 -1.11
N TYR A 43 7.16 -1.92 -0.65
CA TYR A 43 6.72 -0.77 -1.42
C TYR A 43 7.88 0.17 -1.75
N SER A 44 8.71 0.50 -0.76
CA SER A 44 9.89 1.35 -0.97
C SER A 44 10.88 0.75 -1.97
N MET A 45 11.07 -0.57 -1.94
CA MET A 45 11.86 -1.30 -2.94
C MET A 45 11.23 -1.18 -4.33
N ALA A 46 9.92 -1.39 -4.43
CA ALA A 46 9.19 -1.38 -5.68
C ALA A 46 9.21 -0.03 -6.39
N ILE A 47 9.07 1.09 -5.65
CA ILE A 47 9.07 2.44 -6.24
C ILE A 47 10.47 2.98 -6.55
N SER A 48 11.51 2.49 -5.87
CA SER A 48 12.90 2.88 -6.07
C SER A 48 13.67 1.96 -7.03
N ASP A 49 13.00 0.97 -7.64
CA ASP A 49 13.58 -0.07 -8.49
C ASP A 49 14.78 -0.79 -7.83
N ARG A 50 14.79 -0.85 -6.51
CA ARG A 50 15.84 -1.54 -5.75
C ARG A 50 15.54 -3.03 -5.66
N LYS A 51 16.60 -3.81 -5.60
CA LYS A 51 16.51 -5.26 -5.36
C LYS A 51 16.97 -5.56 -3.93
N PRO A 52 16.33 -6.52 -3.25
CA PRO A 52 16.80 -6.98 -1.95
C PRO A 52 18.19 -7.61 -2.07
N SER A 53 18.95 -7.62 -0.98
CA SER A 53 20.20 -8.37 -0.94
C SER A 53 19.94 -9.86 -1.20
N ASN A 54 20.99 -10.59 -1.60
CA ASN A 54 20.86 -12.04 -1.83
C ASN A 54 20.34 -12.78 -0.58
N ALA A 55 20.72 -12.34 0.62
CA ALA A 55 20.25 -12.90 1.88
C ALA A 55 18.75 -12.66 2.13
N ALA A 56 18.22 -11.49 1.72
CA ALA A 56 16.83 -11.10 1.95
C ALA A 56 15.88 -11.58 0.83
N ARG A 57 16.38 -12.05 -0.30
CA ARG A 57 15.55 -12.41 -1.47
C ARG A 57 14.46 -13.42 -1.12
N SER A 58 14.84 -14.55 -0.51
CA SER A 58 13.87 -15.60 -0.13
C SER A 58 12.84 -15.11 0.90
N ALA A 59 13.23 -14.18 1.78
CA ALA A 59 12.31 -13.57 2.72
C ALA A 59 11.31 -12.63 2.00
N CYS A 60 11.77 -11.84 1.04
CA CYS A 60 10.89 -11.00 0.22
C CYS A 60 9.90 -11.84 -0.60
N ASP A 61 10.35 -12.93 -1.22
CA ASP A 61 9.50 -13.85 -1.98
C ASP A 61 8.39 -14.44 -1.09
N TYR A 62 8.74 -14.84 0.14
CA TYR A 62 7.76 -15.31 1.13
C TYR A 62 6.73 -14.22 1.47
N LEU A 63 7.16 -12.99 1.73
CA LEU A 63 6.26 -11.88 2.04
C LEU A 63 5.33 -11.56 0.86
N ILE A 64 5.85 -11.57 -0.38
CA ILE A 64 5.04 -11.35 -1.59
C ILE A 64 4.00 -12.47 -1.74
N ALA A 65 4.36 -13.71 -1.42
CA ALA A 65 3.40 -14.82 -1.43
C ALA A 65 2.27 -14.62 -0.40
N LEU A 66 2.57 -14.10 0.79
CA LEU A 66 1.56 -13.75 1.79
C LEU A 66 0.63 -12.64 1.30
N LEU A 67 1.14 -11.61 0.64
CA LEU A 67 0.33 -10.52 0.11
C LEU A 67 -0.72 -10.98 -0.90
N LYS A 68 -0.57 -12.15 -1.49
CA LYS A 68 -1.55 -12.74 -2.42
C LYS A 68 -2.71 -13.47 -1.74
N LYS A 69 -2.63 -13.77 -0.44
CA LYS A 69 -3.58 -14.65 0.25
C LYS A 69 -4.89 -13.96 0.62
N ASP A 70 -4.83 -12.81 1.27
CA ASP A 70 -6.02 -12.18 1.86
C ASP A 70 -6.20 -10.73 1.43
N ILE A 71 -7.12 -10.51 0.49
CA ILE A 71 -7.51 -9.16 0.03
C ILE A 71 -8.53 -8.54 0.99
N ALA A 72 -9.40 -9.33 1.59
CA ALA A 72 -10.59 -8.82 2.26
C ALA A 72 -10.29 -8.10 3.57
N SER A 73 -9.34 -8.59 4.37
CA SER A 73 -9.02 -8.04 5.70
C SER A 73 -8.18 -6.76 5.68
N GLN A 74 -7.48 -6.50 4.58
CA GLN A 74 -6.55 -5.38 4.48
C GLN A 74 -7.27 -4.01 4.47
N SER A 75 -6.62 -3.00 5.08
CA SER A 75 -7.04 -1.61 4.97
C SER A 75 -6.91 -1.09 3.53
N ILE A 76 -7.58 0.01 3.20
CA ILE A 76 -7.48 0.65 1.87
C ILE A 76 -6.02 1.00 1.56
N TYR A 77 -5.29 1.56 2.53
CA TYR A 77 -3.88 1.90 2.38
C TYR A 77 -3.03 0.65 2.07
N ALA A 78 -3.19 -0.42 2.86
CA ALA A 78 -2.46 -1.67 2.65
C ALA A 78 -2.76 -2.31 1.29
N LYS A 79 -4.04 -2.33 0.86
CA LYS A 79 -4.45 -2.81 -0.46
C LYS A 79 -3.77 -2.03 -1.60
N ALA A 80 -3.68 -0.71 -1.46
CA ALA A 80 -3.06 0.14 -2.47
C ALA A 80 -1.56 -0.16 -2.61
N LEU A 81 -0.82 -0.21 -1.51
CA LEU A 81 0.60 -0.58 -1.54
C LEU A 81 0.80 -1.98 -2.11
N THR A 82 -0.02 -2.94 -1.69
CA THR A 82 0.03 -4.32 -2.19
C THR A 82 -0.20 -4.38 -3.71
N ALA A 83 -1.15 -3.63 -4.24
CA ALA A 83 -1.40 -3.58 -5.68
C ALA A 83 -0.17 -3.11 -6.46
N ILE A 84 0.52 -2.08 -5.98
CA ILE A 84 1.73 -1.54 -6.61
C ILE A 84 2.88 -2.57 -6.52
N ILE A 85 3.11 -3.17 -5.36
CA ILE A 85 4.15 -4.19 -5.16
C ILE A 85 3.93 -5.35 -6.13
N LEU A 86 2.71 -5.90 -6.18
CA LEU A 86 2.38 -7.02 -7.05
C LEU A 86 2.53 -6.68 -8.54
N ALA A 87 2.14 -5.47 -8.95
CA ALA A 87 2.34 -5.02 -10.34
C ALA A 87 3.82 -4.97 -10.70
N ARG A 88 4.69 -4.47 -9.83
CA ARG A 88 6.14 -4.42 -10.03
C ARG A 88 6.81 -5.80 -10.06
N HIS A 89 6.20 -6.77 -9.40
CA HIS A 89 6.66 -8.17 -9.41
C HIS A 89 6.03 -9.03 -10.53
N GLY A 90 5.31 -8.41 -11.49
CA GLY A 90 4.71 -9.12 -12.62
C GLY A 90 3.41 -9.87 -12.30
N GLU A 91 2.90 -9.79 -11.08
CA GLU A 91 1.66 -10.41 -10.61
C GLU A 91 0.42 -9.63 -11.07
N THR A 92 0.31 -9.42 -12.38
CA THR A 92 -0.66 -8.48 -12.98
C THR A 92 -2.12 -8.85 -12.66
N ALA A 93 -2.47 -10.13 -12.68
CA ALA A 93 -3.84 -10.57 -12.39
C ALA A 93 -4.23 -10.21 -10.94
N LYS A 94 -3.36 -10.54 -9.99
CA LYS A 94 -3.59 -10.29 -8.56
C LYS A 94 -3.59 -8.79 -8.23
N SER A 95 -2.69 -8.04 -8.84
CA SER A 95 -2.65 -6.58 -8.73
C SER A 95 -3.97 -5.93 -9.19
N ARG A 96 -4.56 -6.40 -10.29
CA ARG A 96 -5.87 -5.95 -10.77
C ARG A 96 -7.02 -6.32 -9.83
N GLU A 97 -6.97 -7.48 -9.17
CA GLU A 97 -7.95 -7.83 -8.14
C GLU A 97 -7.94 -6.82 -6.98
N TYR A 98 -6.74 -6.44 -6.52
CA TYR A 98 -6.57 -5.41 -5.49
C TYR A 98 -7.14 -4.06 -5.93
N VAL A 99 -6.87 -3.61 -7.14
CA VAL A 99 -7.43 -2.36 -7.68
C VAL A 99 -8.96 -2.44 -7.81
N ARG A 100 -9.52 -3.58 -8.22
CA ARG A 100 -10.97 -3.78 -8.23
C ARG A 100 -11.55 -3.63 -6.83
N SER A 101 -10.96 -4.31 -5.85
CA SER A 101 -11.37 -4.21 -4.44
C SER A 101 -11.27 -2.77 -3.91
N LEU A 102 -10.21 -2.03 -4.24
CA LEU A 102 -10.11 -0.60 -3.90
C LEU A 102 -11.30 0.20 -4.43
N LYS A 103 -11.68 -0.01 -5.68
CA LYS A 103 -12.79 0.71 -6.32
C LYS A 103 -14.15 0.38 -5.71
N GLU A 104 -14.38 -0.85 -5.26
CA GLU A 104 -15.61 -1.29 -4.61
C GLU A 104 -15.91 -0.56 -3.29
N TYR A 105 -14.88 -0.09 -2.58
CA TYR A 105 -15.05 0.67 -1.34
C TYR A 105 -15.23 2.18 -1.55
N THR A 106 -15.19 2.66 -2.79
CA THR A 106 -15.37 4.08 -3.06
C THR A 106 -16.84 4.47 -3.13
N VAL A 107 -17.13 5.68 -2.67
CA VAL A 107 -18.39 6.38 -2.96
C VAL A 107 -18.12 7.53 -3.91
N TYR A 108 -19.13 7.93 -4.68
CA TYR A 108 -19.04 9.02 -5.64
C TYR A 108 -20.12 10.06 -5.37
N ASN A 109 -19.74 11.32 -5.41
CA ASN A 109 -20.63 12.47 -5.34
C ASN A 109 -20.24 13.47 -6.43
N GLU A 110 -21.21 14.04 -7.14
CA GLU A 110 -20.93 14.97 -8.26
C GLU A 110 -20.17 16.22 -7.84
N GLU A 111 -20.42 16.75 -6.64
CA GLU A 111 -19.77 17.95 -6.14
C GLU A 111 -18.37 17.67 -5.61
N THR A 112 -18.22 16.60 -4.82
CA THR A 112 -16.96 16.31 -4.08
C THR A 112 -16.05 15.34 -4.81
N GLY A 113 -16.54 14.56 -5.78
CA GLY A 113 -15.78 13.54 -6.48
C GLY A 113 -15.89 12.18 -5.81
N ARG A 114 -14.86 11.35 -5.98
CA ARG A 114 -14.81 9.96 -5.50
C ARG A 114 -13.86 9.83 -4.31
N TYR A 115 -14.30 9.15 -3.26
CA TYR A 115 -13.55 9.02 -2.02
C TYR A 115 -13.94 7.75 -1.24
N TYR A 116 -13.25 7.51 -0.14
CA TYR A 116 -13.55 6.43 0.79
C TYR A 116 -14.35 6.96 1.98
N ASP A 117 -15.57 6.47 2.15
CA ASP A 117 -16.40 6.70 3.32
C ASP A 117 -16.49 5.41 4.15
N THR A 118 -15.36 4.94 4.63
CA THR A 118 -15.25 3.68 5.38
C THR A 118 -14.17 3.78 6.43
N ARG A 119 -14.41 3.11 7.58
CA ARG A 119 -13.39 2.96 8.63
C ARG A 119 -12.12 2.24 8.16
N ARG A 120 -12.18 1.48 7.06
CA ARG A 120 -11.01 0.84 6.44
C ARG A 120 -10.05 1.82 5.79
N ALA A 121 -10.48 3.06 5.53
CA ALA A 121 -9.64 4.16 5.05
C ALA A 121 -9.06 5.00 6.19
N SER A 122 -9.54 4.82 7.42
CA SER A 122 -9.06 5.53 8.61
C SER A 122 -8.23 4.59 9.46
N TYR A 123 -7.10 5.04 9.98
CA TYR A 123 -6.22 4.23 10.82
C TYR A 123 -6.10 4.84 12.23
N SER A 124 -5.89 4.00 13.25
CA SER A 124 -6.16 4.30 14.66
C SER A 124 -5.33 5.39 15.32
N TRP A 125 -4.18 5.77 14.82
CA TRP A 125 -3.32 6.78 15.48
C TRP A 125 -3.00 8.00 14.61
N CYS A 126 -3.42 7.99 13.39
CA CYS A 126 -3.58 9.17 12.57
C CYS A 126 -4.70 8.88 11.56
N ASP A 127 -5.55 9.85 11.33
CA ASP A 127 -6.58 9.75 10.32
C ASP A 127 -5.93 9.65 8.93
N TYR A 128 -5.79 8.44 8.43
CA TYR A 128 -5.12 8.12 7.16
C TYR A 128 -6.01 8.34 5.93
N LYS A 129 -7.09 9.11 6.03
CA LYS A 129 -7.96 9.36 4.86
C LYS A 129 -7.19 9.91 3.67
N ILE A 130 -6.35 10.91 3.88
CA ILE A 130 -5.55 11.51 2.81
C ILE A 130 -4.50 10.52 2.29
N PRO A 131 -3.63 9.91 3.12
CA PRO A 131 -2.69 8.89 2.66
C PRO A 131 -3.36 7.70 1.97
N ALA A 132 -4.50 7.21 2.46
CA ALA A 132 -5.24 6.12 1.84
C ALA A 132 -5.77 6.51 0.45
N GLN A 133 -6.31 7.72 0.30
CA GLN A 133 -6.79 8.26 -0.97
C GLN A 133 -5.64 8.40 -1.98
N VAL A 134 -4.50 8.96 -1.56
CA VAL A 134 -3.32 9.15 -2.41
C VAL A 134 -2.76 7.80 -2.85
N ALA A 135 -2.53 6.88 -1.92
CA ALA A 135 -2.02 5.54 -2.23
C ALA A 135 -2.96 4.79 -3.21
N ALA A 136 -4.28 4.93 -3.05
CA ALA A 136 -5.23 4.33 -3.98
C ALA A 136 -5.18 4.95 -5.37
N ILE A 137 -5.01 6.27 -5.50
CA ILE A 137 -4.80 6.94 -6.79
C ILE A 137 -3.53 6.42 -7.47
N GLU A 138 -2.42 6.29 -6.72
CA GLU A 138 -1.17 5.75 -7.23
C GLU A 138 -1.33 4.30 -7.70
N ALA A 139 -2.01 3.46 -6.92
CA ALA A 139 -2.27 2.07 -7.27
C ALA A 139 -3.10 1.95 -8.55
N ILE A 140 -4.20 2.71 -8.67
CA ILE A 140 -5.04 2.72 -9.86
C ILE A 140 -4.23 3.21 -11.08
N LYS A 141 -3.46 4.29 -10.92
CA LYS A 141 -2.60 4.81 -12.00
C LYS A 141 -1.53 3.81 -12.43
N ALA A 142 -0.91 3.09 -11.49
CA ALA A 142 0.14 2.12 -11.78
C ALA A 142 -0.39 0.85 -12.46
N VAL A 143 -1.60 0.38 -12.09
CA VAL A 143 -2.15 -0.91 -12.50
C VAL A 143 -3.14 -0.78 -13.67
N THR A 144 -3.94 0.30 -13.66
CA THR A 144 -4.97 0.59 -14.67
C THR A 144 -4.87 2.05 -15.16
N PRO A 145 -3.78 2.44 -15.83
CA PRO A 145 -3.52 3.84 -16.20
C PRO A 145 -4.59 4.44 -17.13
N ALA A 146 -5.33 3.60 -17.86
CA ALA A 146 -6.42 4.03 -18.73
C ALA A 146 -7.67 4.50 -17.97
N ASP A 147 -7.77 4.25 -16.65
CA ASP A 147 -8.92 4.65 -15.82
C ASP A 147 -8.82 6.12 -15.37
N GLY A 148 -8.64 7.02 -16.33
CA GLY A 148 -8.52 8.45 -16.09
C GLY A 148 -9.73 9.06 -15.40
N LYS A 149 -10.94 8.49 -15.63
CA LYS A 149 -12.18 8.94 -14.98
C LYS A 149 -12.10 8.77 -13.46
N THR A 150 -11.86 7.56 -12.98
CA THR A 150 -11.75 7.28 -11.53
C THR A 150 -10.64 8.11 -10.89
N ILE A 151 -9.47 8.19 -11.52
CA ILE A 151 -8.34 8.98 -11.05
C ILE A 151 -8.73 10.48 -10.94
N GLY A 152 -9.39 11.04 -11.95
CA GLY A 152 -9.82 12.42 -11.96
C GLY A 152 -10.84 12.73 -10.87
N GLU A 153 -11.81 11.84 -10.67
CA GLU A 153 -12.81 11.95 -9.60
C GLU A 153 -12.18 11.91 -8.21
N MET A 154 -11.21 11.03 -7.99
CA MET A 154 -10.49 10.89 -6.71
C MET A 154 -9.59 12.11 -6.42
N ARG A 155 -8.95 12.67 -7.45
CA ARG A 155 -8.16 13.91 -7.32
C ARG A 155 -9.05 15.12 -7.01
N ARG A 156 -10.26 15.18 -7.58
CA ARG A 156 -11.23 16.24 -7.25
C ARG A 156 -11.53 16.26 -5.77
N TRP A 157 -11.76 15.10 -5.17
CA TRP A 157 -11.98 15.01 -3.72
C TRP A 157 -10.79 15.54 -2.91
N LEU A 158 -9.56 15.16 -3.25
CA LEU A 158 -8.36 15.68 -2.58
C LEU A 158 -8.26 17.20 -2.65
N LEU A 159 -8.55 17.79 -3.81
CA LEU A 159 -8.54 19.25 -3.98
C LEU A 159 -9.63 19.94 -3.13
N GLN A 160 -10.81 19.32 -3.00
CA GLN A 160 -11.86 19.82 -2.13
C GLN A 160 -11.44 19.78 -0.64
N GLN A 161 -10.78 18.71 -0.20
CA GLN A 161 -10.28 18.63 1.18
C GLN A 161 -9.30 19.77 1.49
N LYS A 162 -8.41 20.11 0.56
CA LYS A 162 -7.49 21.24 0.71
C LYS A 162 -8.22 22.60 0.85
N ARG A 163 -9.34 22.78 0.17
CA ARG A 163 -10.10 24.04 0.18
C ARG A 163 -10.93 24.23 1.44
N THR A 164 -11.39 23.15 2.04
CA THR A 164 -12.33 23.17 3.18
C THR A 164 -11.67 22.97 4.53
N GLN A 165 -10.51 22.33 4.56
CA GLN A 165 -9.76 22.06 5.78
C GLN A 165 -8.25 22.27 5.52
N ALA A 166 -7.55 22.90 6.47
CA ALA A 166 -6.09 22.74 6.52
C ALA A 166 -5.81 21.25 6.71
N TRP A 167 -4.87 20.69 5.95
CA TRP A 167 -4.45 19.32 6.21
C TRP A 167 -3.81 19.26 7.60
N ASP A 168 -4.46 18.60 8.52
CA ASP A 168 -4.20 18.65 9.96
C ASP A 168 -2.80 18.14 10.36
N THR A 169 -2.09 17.48 9.46
CA THR A 169 -0.74 16.97 9.73
C THR A 169 0.24 17.24 8.58
N PRO A 170 1.55 17.43 8.88
CA PRO A 170 2.59 17.53 7.86
C PRO A 170 2.61 16.31 6.91
N ILE A 171 2.29 15.11 7.40
CA ILE A 171 2.20 13.88 6.60
C ILE A 171 1.11 13.99 5.54
N ASN A 172 -0.07 14.51 5.90
CA ASN A 172 -1.16 14.74 4.96
C ASN A 172 -0.76 15.75 3.87
N SER A 173 -0.05 16.80 4.25
CA SER A 173 0.45 17.82 3.33
C SER A 173 1.47 17.23 2.35
N VAL A 174 2.43 16.45 2.81
CA VAL A 174 3.44 15.80 1.96
C VAL A 174 2.79 14.83 0.98
N ASN A 175 1.93 13.94 1.45
CA ASN A 175 1.27 12.95 0.58
C ASN A 175 0.37 13.58 -0.49
N ALA A 176 -0.28 14.70 -0.18
CA ALA A 176 -1.21 15.33 -1.12
C ALA A 176 -0.51 16.21 -2.19
N VAL A 177 0.74 16.62 -1.95
CA VAL A 177 1.53 17.43 -2.89
C VAL A 177 2.34 16.58 -3.85
N TYR A 178 2.75 15.38 -3.44
CA TYR A 178 3.54 14.45 -4.26
C TYR A 178 2.67 13.72 -5.27
#